data_715e424fa0a095a92160b38c629b8171
#
_entry.id   715e424fa0a095a92160b38c629b8171
#
_cell.length_a   1.000
_cell.length_b   1.000
_cell.length_c   1.000
_cell.angle_alpha   90.00
_cell.angle_beta   90.00
_cell.angle_gamma   90.00
#
_symmetry.space_group_name_H-M   'P 1'
#
loop_
_entity.id
_entity.type
_entity.pdbx_description
1 polymer ?
#
loop_
_entity_poly.entity_id
_entity_poly.type
_entity_poly.pdbx_seq_one_letter_code
_entity_poly.pdbx_strand_id
1 'polypeptide(L)'
;MGRFLITLLAVGLFAVAGCSNDAGPAIAIDPAVMYAQNCAKCHGADGHGNAEIKKTMPTVRDFSDPMFIASAQPDTVVRTIMAGKGQMPAFGASLSLPKMQSLSGYVLRLGRGQVH
;
A
#
# COMPACT_ATOMS: atom_id res chain seq x y z
N MET A 1 30.77 51.43 -50.56
CA MET A 1 30.64 50.02 -50.91
C MET A 1 30.89 49.20 -49.61
N GLY A 2 29.87 48.88 -48.85
CA GLY A 2 29.97 48.15 -47.61
C GLY A 2 29.20 46.85 -47.76
N ARG A 3 29.93 45.73 -47.74
CA ARG A 3 29.38 44.39 -47.80
C ARG A 3 29.00 43.96 -46.38
N PHE A 4 27.69 44.00 -46.05
CA PHE A 4 27.17 43.45 -44.82
C PHE A 4 27.16 41.89 -44.89
N LEU A 5 28.02 41.27 -44.10
CA LEU A 5 27.96 39.85 -43.83
C LEU A 5 26.86 39.58 -42.79
N ILE A 6 25.77 38.93 -43.24
CA ILE A 6 24.72 38.46 -42.35
C ILE A 6 25.16 37.08 -41.86
N THR A 7 25.56 37.01 -40.60
CA THR A 7 25.87 35.76 -39.91
C THR A 7 24.56 35.13 -39.41
N LEU A 8 24.10 34.07 -40.07
CA LEU A 8 22.95 33.26 -39.64
C LEU A 8 23.37 32.43 -38.42
N LEU A 9 22.87 32.81 -37.24
CA LEU A 9 22.93 31.99 -36.04
C LEU A 9 21.89 30.86 -36.16
N ALA A 10 22.35 29.65 -36.42
CA ALA A 10 21.52 28.45 -36.34
C ALA A 10 21.27 28.14 -34.86
N VAL A 11 20.06 28.43 -34.37
CA VAL A 11 19.62 27.97 -33.04
C VAL A 11 19.28 26.49 -33.14
N GLY A 12 20.16 25.65 -32.64
CA GLY A 12 19.91 24.21 -32.53
C GLY A 12 18.85 23.93 -31.48
N LEU A 13 17.69 23.44 -31.95
CA LEU A 13 16.60 22.99 -31.10
C LEU A 13 16.99 21.61 -30.48
N PHE A 14 17.50 21.61 -29.25
CA PHE A 14 17.71 20.36 -28.51
C PHE A 14 16.33 19.80 -28.10
N ALA A 15 15.87 18.79 -28.82
CA ALA A 15 14.74 17.98 -28.40
C ALA A 15 15.17 17.13 -27.19
N VAL A 16 14.75 17.51 -25.99
CA VAL A 16 14.85 16.68 -24.80
C VAL A 16 13.84 15.55 -24.95
N ALA A 17 14.31 14.38 -25.36
CA ALA A 17 13.51 13.16 -25.31
C ALA A 17 13.27 12.86 -23.83
N GLY A 18 12.11 13.26 -23.30
CA GLY A 18 11.64 12.85 -22.00
C GLY A 18 11.45 11.35 -21.99
N CYS A 19 12.23 10.61 -21.20
CA CYS A 19 11.94 9.23 -20.85
C CYS A 19 10.63 9.23 -20.05
N SER A 20 9.50 9.08 -20.72
CA SER A 20 8.26 8.70 -20.07
C SER A 20 8.46 7.30 -19.52
N ASN A 21 8.64 7.18 -18.20
CA ASN A 21 8.47 5.92 -17.51
C ASN A 21 6.97 5.59 -17.55
N ASP A 22 6.50 5.15 -18.71
CA ASP A 22 5.23 4.43 -18.82
C ASP A 22 5.41 3.06 -18.15
N ALA A 23 5.45 3.06 -16.82
CA ALA A 23 4.99 1.92 -16.07
C ALA A 23 3.50 1.82 -16.42
N GLY A 24 3.17 0.90 -17.34
CA GLY A 24 1.80 0.57 -17.67
C GLY A 24 0.99 0.38 -16.39
N PRO A 25 -0.35 0.49 -16.41
CA PRO A 25 -1.15 0.40 -15.22
C PRO A 25 -0.83 -0.94 -14.55
N ALA A 26 0.00 -0.91 -13.52
CA ALA A 26 0.06 -2.00 -12.56
C ALA A 26 -1.39 -2.16 -12.13
N ILE A 27 -2.00 -3.32 -12.40
CA ILE A 27 -3.34 -3.63 -11.92
C ILE A 27 -3.24 -3.46 -10.41
N ALA A 28 -3.60 -2.27 -9.95
CA ALA A 28 -3.63 -1.94 -8.54
C ALA A 28 -4.75 -2.79 -7.96
N ILE A 29 -4.38 -3.96 -7.40
CA ILE A 29 -5.35 -4.80 -6.72
C ILE A 29 -5.86 -3.97 -5.55
N ASP A 30 -7.18 -3.73 -5.53
CA ASP A 30 -7.84 -2.97 -4.48
C ASP A 30 -7.49 -3.57 -3.12
N PRO A 31 -6.92 -2.79 -2.19
CA PRO A 31 -6.56 -3.30 -0.86
C PRO A 31 -7.75 -3.83 -0.08
N ALA A 32 -8.99 -3.37 -0.34
CA ALA A 32 -10.20 -3.92 0.25
C ALA A 32 -10.44 -5.36 -0.23
N VAL A 33 -10.24 -5.62 -1.51
CA VAL A 33 -10.34 -6.98 -2.08
C VAL A 33 -9.26 -7.89 -1.51
N MET A 34 -8.01 -7.42 -1.44
CA MET A 34 -6.92 -8.19 -0.83
C MET A 34 -7.19 -8.50 0.63
N TYR A 35 -7.71 -7.54 1.40
CA TYR A 35 -8.08 -7.70 2.79
C TYR A 35 -9.18 -8.75 2.94
N ALA A 36 -10.26 -8.66 2.17
CA ALA A 36 -11.37 -9.61 2.19
C ALA A 36 -10.90 -11.05 1.93
N GLN A 37 -9.98 -11.23 0.99
CA GLN A 37 -9.49 -12.55 0.60
C GLN A 37 -8.50 -13.16 1.60
N ASN A 38 -7.67 -12.34 2.27
CA ASN A 38 -6.54 -12.84 3.05
C ASN A 38 -6.65 -12.58 4.55
N CYS A 39 -7.41 -11.59 4.99
CA CYS A 39 -7.37 -11.06 6.35
C CYS A 39 -8.71 -11.16 7.08
N ALA A 40 -9.83 -10.90 6.36
CA ALA A 40 -11.16 -10.77 6.96
C ALA A 40 -11.65 -12.04 7.65
N LYS A 41 -11.20 -13.21 7.22
CA LYS A 41 -11.56 -14.47 7.87
C LYS A 41 -11.26 -14.44 9.38
N CYS A 42 -10.12 -13.89 9.77
CA CYS A 42 -9.71 -13.79 11.17
C CYS A 42 -10.01 -12.41 11.77
N HIS A 43 -9.71 -11.34 11.02
CA HIS A 43 -9.82 -9.97 11.53
C HIS A 43 -11.23 -9.36 11.38
N GLY A 44 -12.19 -10.08 10.76
CA GLY A 44 -13.52 -9.53 10.45
C GLY A 44 -13.49 -8.59 9.25
N ALA A 45 -14.62 -8.46 8.57
CA ALA A 45 -14.74 -7.53 7.45
C ALA A 45 -14.65 -6.06 7.90
N ASP A 46 -15.03 -5.79 9.14
CA ASP A 46 -15.01 -4.50 9.83
C ASP A 46 -13.70 -4.24 10.62
N GLY A 47 -12.82 -5.24 10.71
CA GLY A 47 -11.56 -5.15 11.45
C GLY A 47 -11.66 -5.33 12.97
N HIS A 48 -12.85 -5.64 13.50
CA HIS A 48 -13.05 -5.88 14.95
C HIS A 48 -12.61 -7.28 15.42
N GLY A 49 -12.25 -8.13 14.47
CA GLY A 49 -11.93 -9.53 14.71
C GLY A 49 -13.19 -10.43 14.64
N ASN A 50 -13.03 -11.55 13.97
CA ASN A 50 -14.11 -12.52 13.84
C ASN A 50 -14.42 -13.17 15.20
N ALA A 51 -15.67 -13.09 15.66
CA ALA A 51 -16.09 -13.55 16.98
C ALA A 51 -15.88 -15.05 17.18
N GLU A 52 -16.09 -15.89 16.14
CA GLU A 52 -15.88 -17.34 16.24
C GLU A 52 -14.39 -17.66 16.31
N ILE A 53 -13.58 -16.97 15.52
CA ILE A 53 -12.13 -17.15 15.53
C ILE A 53 -11.54 -16.71 16.89
N LYS A 54 -12.05 -15.65 17.49
CA LYS A 54 -11.59 -15.18 18.81
C LYS A 54 -11.81 -16.19 19.93
N LYS A 55 -12.74 -17.14 19.79
CA LYS A 55 -12.92 -18.22 20.76
C LYS A 55 -11.71 -19.15 20.87
N THR A 56 -11.01 -19.36 19.76
CA THR A 56 -9.82 -20.22 19.69
C THR A 56 -8.53 -19.45 19.55
N MET A 57 -8.59 -18.22 19.05
CA MET A 57 -7.47 -17.31 18.86
C MET A 57 -7.78 -15.94 19.51
N PRO A 58 -7.80 -15.83 20.83
CA PRO A 58 -8.24 -14.62 21.54
C PRO A 58 -7.33 -13.42 21.29
N THR A 59 -6.13 -13.62 20.77
CA THR A 59 -5.15 -12.58 20.46
C THR A 59 -5.34 -11.93 19.09
N VAL A 60 -6.37 -12.35 18.32
CA VAL A 60 -6.72 -11.67 17.05
C VAL A 60 -7.02 -10.19 17.34
N ARG A 61 -6.22 -9.34 16.68
CA ARG A 61 -6.27 -7.89 16.93
C ARG A 61 -7.60 -7.30 16.45
N ASP A 62 -8.21 -6.51 17.30
CA ASP A 62 -9.23 -5.54 16.95
C ASP A 62 -8.53 -4.25 16.48
N PHE A 63 -8.75 -3.85 15.24
CA PHE A 63 -8.11 -2.67 14.68
C PHE A 63 -8.76 -1.36 15.16
N SER A 64 -9.97 -1.41 15.70
CA SER A 64 -10.64 -0.25 16.31
C SER A 64 -10.24 0.00 17.77
N ASP A 65 -9.45 -0.91 18.35
CA ASP A 65 -8.91 -0.73 19.71
C ASP A 65 -8.13 0.60 19.78
N PRO A 66 -8.49 1.51 20.70
CA PRO A 66 -7.81 2.80 20.86
C PRO A 66 -6.29 2.67 21.05
N MET A 67 -5.81 1.62 21.73
CA MET A 67 -4.38 1.39 21.91
C MET A 67 -3.71 1.00 20.60
N PHE A 68 -4.40 0.21 19.74
CA PHE A 68 -3.89 -0.08 18.41
C PHE A 68 -3.85 1.18 17.55
N ILE A 69 -4.94 1.96 17.53
CA ILE A 69 -5.04 3.20 16.72
C ILE A 69 -3.93 4.19 17.13
N ALA A 70 -3.66 4.33 18.44
CA ALA A 70 -2.67 5.26 18.96
C ALA A 70 -1.22 4.84 18.66
N SER A 71 -0.95 3.53 18.63
CA SER A 71 0.42 2.99 18.53
C SER A 71 0.80 2.41 17.17
N ALA A 72 -0.19 2.04 16.34
CA ALA A 72 0.08 1.39 15.06
C ALA A 72 0.72 2.35 14.05
N GLN A 73 1.91 1.97 13.58
CA GLN A 73 2.63 2.67 12.52
C GLN A 73 2.57 1.83 11.23
N PRO A 74 2.50 2.46 10.04
CA PRO A 74 2.43 1.76 8.76
C PRO A 74 3.52 0.69 8.61
N ASP A 75 4.75 1.01 8.91
CA ASP A 75 5.88 0.09 8.79
C ASP A 75 5.80 -1.09 9.77
N THR A 76 5.24 -0.87 10.95
CA THR A 76 5.03 -1.95 11.93
C THR A 76 3.96 -2.92 11.46
N VAL A 77 2.90 -2.40 10.85
CA VAL A 77 1.84 -3.23 10.25
C VAL A 77 2.41 -4.02 9.06
N VAL A 78 3.20 -3.38 8.18
CA VAL A 78 3.88 -4.07 7.07
C VAL A 78 4.77 -5.20 7.57
N ARG A 79 5.61 -4.95 8.59
CA ARG A 79 6.47 -6.00 9.16
C ARG A 79 5.65 -7.15 9.74
N THR A 80 4.53 -6.86 10.39
CA THR A 80 3.63 -7.88 10.93
C THR A 80 2.98 -8.72 9.84
N ILE A 81 2.53 -8.10 8.76
CA ILE A 81 2.00 -8.82 7.58
C ILE A 81 3.09 -9.69 6.96
N MET A 82 4.29 -9.14 6.80
CA MET A 82 5.42 -9.84 6.18
C MET A 82 5.85 -11.07 6.97
N ALA A 83 6.07 -10.91 8.27
CA ALA A 83 6.66 -11.93 9.13
C ALA A 83 5.63 -12.83 9.83
N GLY A 84 4.36 -12.42 9.90
CA GLY A 84 3.35 -13.03 10.76
C GLY A 84 3.59 -12.69 12.24
N LYS A 85 2.65 -13.09 13.09
CA LYS A 85 2.76 -12.93 14.54
C LYS A 85 1.89 -13.96 15.26
N GLY A 86 2.50 -14.83 16.07
CA GLY A 86 1.77 -15.90 16.75
C GLY A 86 1.06 -16.82 15.74
N GLN A 87 -0.27 -16.90 15.80
CA GLN A 87 -1.07 -17.69 14.86
C GLN A 87 -1.36 -16.99 13.53
N MET A 88 -1.05 -15.72 13.39
CA MET A 88 -1.14 -15.00 12.12
C MET A 88 -0.04 -15.47 11.17
N PRO A 89 -0.38 -15.98 9.98
CA PRO A 89 0.62 -16.44 9.02
C PRO A 89 1.46 -15.30 8.46
N ALA A 90 2.66 -15.64 7.99
CA ALA A 90 3.53 -14.72 7.25
C ALA A 90 3.10 -14.64 5.79
N PHE A 91 2.98 -13.43 5.25
CA PHE A 91 2.60 -13.18 3.86
C PHE A 91 3.77 -12.69 2.98
N GLY A 92 4.98 -12.59 3.55
CA GLY A 92 6.14 -12.05 2.82
C GLY A 92 6.53 -12.83 1.57
N ALA A 93 6.23 -14.14 1.52
CA ALA A 93 6.48 -14.96 0.32
C ALA A 93 5.37 -14.85 -0.75
N SER A 94 4.15 -14.43 -0.37
CA SER A 94 2.97 -14.41 -1.25
C SER A 94 2.54 -13.01 -1.67
N LEU A 95 2.90 -11.98 -0.93
CA LEU A 95 2.56 -10.59 -1.22
C LEU A 95 3.82 -9.76 -1.44
N SER A 96 3.85 -8.96 -2.50
CA SER A 96 4.92 -7.99 -2.72
C SER A 96 4.87 -6.85 -1.70
N LEU A 97 6.00 -6.19 -1.47
CA LEU A 97 6.07 -5.05 -0.55
C LEU A 97 5.03 -3.96 -0.84
N PRO A 98 4.81 -3.52 -2.10
CA PRO A 98 3.77 -2.53 -2.40
C PRO A 98 2.36 -3.00 -2.01
N LYS A 99 2.04 -4.29 -2.17
CA LYS A 99 0.76 -4.87 -1.73
C LYS A 99 0.61 -4.84 -0.22
N MET A 100 1.66 -5.19 0.52
CA MET A 100 1.67 -5.12 1.98
C MET A 100 1.55 -3.68 2.50
N GLN A 101 2.16 -2.71 1.82
CA GLN A 101 2.01 -1.28 2.14
C GLN A 101 0.58 -0.80 1.91
N SER A 102 -0.05 -1.19 0.79
CA SER A 102 -1.46 -0.88 0.52
C SER A 102 -2.40 -1.48 1.56
N LEU A 103 -2.17 -2.74 1.96
CA LEU A 103 -2.91 -3.40 3.03
C LEU A 103 -2.71 -2.71 4.37
N SER A 104 -1.50 -2.30 4.72
CA SER A 104 -1.21 -1.56 5.94
C SER A 104 -2.03 -0.27 6.00
N GLY A 105 -2.02 0.53 4.92
CA GLY A 105 -2.83 1.73 4.83
C GLY A 105 -4.33 1.46 4.96
N TYR A 106 -4.81 0.38 4.35
CA TYR A 106 -6.21 -0.05 4.45
C TYR A 106 -6.60 -0.41 5.88
N VAL A 107 -5.80 -1.27 6.56
CA VAL A 107 -6.03 -1.68 7.95
C VAL A 107 -6.10 -0.47 8.90
N LEU A 108 -5.19 0.49 8.75
CA LEU A 108 -5.19 1.70 9.58
C LEU A 108 -6.41 2.59 9.34
N ARG A 109 -6.91 2.68 8.11
CA ARG A 109 -8.17 3.39 7.80
C ARG A 109 -9.39 2.63 8.31
N LEU A 110 -9.39 1.30 8.15
CA LEU A 110 -10.48 0.43 8.63
C LEU A 110 -10.65 0.58 10.15
N GLY A 111 -9.55 0.51 10.89
CA GLY A 111 -9.56 0.69 12.35
C GLY A 111 -10.09 2.06 12.81
N ARG A 112 -9.91 3.09 11.97
CA ARG A 112 -10.44 4.46 12.23
C ARG A 112 -11.86 4.68 11.71
N GLY A 113 -12.51 3.65 11.14
CA GLY A 113 -13.83 3.79 10.53
C GLY A 113 -13.84 4.67 9.26
N GLN A 114 -12.72 4.73 8.52
CA GLN A 114 -12.54 5.59 7.36
C GLN A 114 -12.68 4.84 6.01
N VAL A 115 -13.13 3.61 6.04
CA VAL A 115 -13.44 2.80 4.85
C VAL A 115 -14.87 2.26 4.97
N HIS A 116 -15.60 2.32 3.88
CA HIS A 116 -16.98 1.84 3.76
C HIS A 116 -17.10 0.95 2.53
#